data_739068de841e73855918eae65d502f13
#
_entry.id   739068de841e73855918eae65d502f13
#
_cell.length_a   1.000
_cell.length_b   1.000
_cell.length_c   1.000
_cell.angle_alpha   90.00
_cell.angle_beta   90.00
_cell.angle_gamma   90.00
#
_symmetry.space_group_name_H-M   'P 1'
#
loop_
_entity.id
_entity.type
_entity.pdbx_description
1 polymer ?
#
loop_
_entity_poly.entity_id
_entity_poly.type
_entity_poly.pdbx_seq_one_letter_code
_entity_poly.pdbx_strand_id
1 'polypeptide(L)'
;GCTIATIDPDGSRVADARITSFLIKVASRCNLDCDYCYVYHHADQSWRKMPKTMSTEVRSAFAARLAEYAAETELKRAVIVFHGGEPLLAGVETIVGFANELRAAVGNNIFLDLAMQTNGLLLSQDALEALDAANISVSLSLDGGREANDRHRVSRKGRSSYNRVMEAYQRLQQHPKIFAGVISVIDPEVAPDEQFAFFDALNPPKLDFLLPDAHHLRPPPGRQDRANLYQEW
;
A
#
# COMPACT_ATOMS: atom_id res chain seq x y z
N GLY A 1 -11.47 -23.95 10.95
CA GLY A 1 -10.10 -23.81 10.49
C GLY A 1 -10.03 -24.09 8.99
N CYS A 2 -9.70 -23.06 8.20
CA CYS A 2 -9.44 -23.25 6.77
C CYS A 2 -7.92 -23.36 6.61
N THR A 3 -7.40 -24.59 6.64
CA THR A 3 -6.02 -24.86 6.29
C THR A 3 -5.94 -24.88 4.76
N ILE A 4 -5.30 -23.88 4.17
CA ILE A 4 -4.96 -23.94 2.73
C ILE A 4 -3.77 -24.89 2.63
N ALA A 5 -4.05 -26.16 2.36
CA ALA A 5 -3.02 -27.12 2.00
C ALA A 5 -2.60 -26.83 0.56
N THR A 6 -1.43 -26.25 0.37
CA THR A 6 -0.75 -26.24 -0.92
C THR A 6 -0.15 -27.63 -1.13
N ILE A 7 -0.44 -28.24 -2.27
CA ILE A 7 0.08 -29.56 -2.66
C ILE A 7 1.14 -29.29 -3.72
N ASP A 8 2.35 -29.82 -3.51
CA ASP A 8 3.40 -29.79 -4.52
C ASP A 8 3.01 -30.67 -5.72
N PRO A 9 3.58 -30.43 -6.93
CA PRO A 9 3.31 -31.22 -8.12
C PRO A 9 3.55 -32.72 -7.96
N ASP A 10 4.33 -33.12 -6.96
CA ASP A 10 4.62 -34.55 -6.62
C ASP A 10 3.63 -35.15 -5.61
N GLY A 11 2.60 -34.38 -5.19
CA GLY A 11 1.59 -34.81 -4.24
C GLY A 11 2.00 -34.72 -2.77
N SER A 12 3.19 -34.21 -2.46
CA SER A 12 3.61 -33.94 -1.09
C SER A 12 2.88 -32.68 -0.53
N ARG A 13 2.58 -32.67 0.77
CA ARG A 13 2.07 -31.47 1.43
C ARG A 13 3.22 -30.46 1.55
N VAL A 14 3.06 -29.28 0.95
CA VAL A 14 3.92 -28.16 1.29
C VAL A 14 3.78 -27.92 2.80
N ALA A 15 4.87 -27.91 3.50
CA ALA A 15 4.92 -27.64 4.92
C ALA A 15 4.13 -26.37 5.22
N ASP A 16 3.21 -26.43 6.15
CA ASP A 16 2.31 -25.42 6.69
C ASP A 16 2.54 -23.98 6.17
N ALA A 17 1.92 -23.66 5.03
CA ALA A 17 1.96 -22.31 4.49
C ALA A 17 1.26 -21.38 5.48
N ARG A 18 2.02 -20.46 6.10
CA ARG A 18 1.51 -19.50 7.07
C ARG A 18 1.32 -18.15 6.40
N ILE A 19 0.18 -17.52 6.66
CA ILE A 19 -0.04 -16.12 6.24
C ILE A 19 0.72 -15.23 7.23
N THR A 20 1.71 -14.51 6.72
CA THR A 20 2.56 -13.61 7.50
C THR A 20 2.36 -12.14 7.16
N SER A 21 1.63 -11.85 6.07
CA SER A 21 1.39 -10.48 5.61
C SER A 21 -0.09 -10.23 5.40
N PHE A 22 -0.58 -9.12 5.92
CA PHE A 22 -2.00 -8.74 5.91
C PHE A 22 -2.14 -7.31 5.39
N LEU A 23 -2.78 -7.18 4.23
CA LEU A 23 -3.13 -5.88 3.66
C LEU A 23 -4.54 -5.51 4.11
N ILE A 24 -4.67 -4.44 4.90
CA ILE A 24 -5.93 -4.06 5.53
C ILE A 24 -6.46 -2.76 4.93
N LYS A 25 -7.61 -2.85 4.25
CA LYS A 25 -8.29 -1.67 3.70
C LYS A 25 -9.06 -0.94 4.81
N VAL A 26 -8.42 0.02 5.48
CA VAL A 26 -9.04 0.83 6.54
C VAL A 26 -9.98 1.92 6.00
N ALA A 27 -9.82 2.29 4.72
CA ALA A 27 -10.70 3.22 4.02
C ALA A 27 -11.05 2.70 2.63
N SER A 28 -12.30 2.80 2.23
CA SER A 28 -12.80 2.37 0.91
C SER A 28 -12.93 3.54 -0.09
N ARG A 29 -12.42 4.72 0.23
CA ARG A 29 -12.44 5.92 -0.62
C ARG A 29 -11.04 6.45 -0.82
N CYS A 30 -10.83 7.18 -1.93
CA CYS A 30 -9.59 7.87 -2.23
C CYS A 30 -9.88 9.32 -2.60
N ASN A 31 -8.92 10.20 -2.33
CA ASN A 31 -8.91 11.60 -2.74
C ASN A 31 -8.19 11.83 -4.08
N LEU A 32 -7.60 10.79 -4.67
CA LEU A 32 -7.13 10.72 -6.06
C LEU A 32 -8.01 9.82 -6.92
N ASP A 33 -7.82 9.88 -8.22
CA ASP A 33 -8.53 9.13 -9.25
C ASP A 33 -7.54 8.60 -10.30
N CYS A 34 -6.49 7.92 -9.81
CA CYS A 34 -5.46 7.36 -10.69
C CYS A 34 -6.10 6.36 -11.66
N ASP A 35 -5.92 6.55 -12.96
CA ASP A 35 -6.61 5.80 -14.03
C ASP A 35 -6.24 4.31 -14.09
N TYR A 36 -5.06 3.95 -13.61
CA TYR A 36 -4.63 2.56 -13.48
C TYR A 36 -5.12 1.86 -12.21
N CYS A 37 -5.84 2.58 -11.31
CA CYS A 37 -6.19 2.04 -10.00
C CYS A 37 -7.12 0.83 -10.09
N TYR A 38 -6.63 -0.36 -9.72
CA TYR A 38 -7.40 -1.60 -9.74
C TYR A 38 -8.62 -1.58 -8.82
N VAL A 39 -8.62 -0.76 -7.77
CA VAL A 39 -9.74 -0.65 -6.83
C VAL A 39 -10.92 0.09 -7.44
N TYR A 40 -10.66 1.14 -8.24
CA TYR A 40 -11.73 2.05 -8.70
C TYR A 40 -12.07 1.92 -10.17
N HIS A 41 -11.13 1.44 -11.00
CA HIS A 41 -11.29 1.42 -12.45
C HIS A 41 -11.41 0.01 -13.04
N HIS A 42 -11.39 -1.05 -12.22
CA HIS A 42 -11.65 -2.42 -12.66
C HIS A 42 -13.15 -2.80 -12.55
N ALA A 43 -13.46 -4.03 -13.00
CA ALA A 43 -14.84 -4.51 -13.08
C ALA A 43 -15.54 -4.61 -11.70
N ASP A 44 -14.78 -4.91 -10.64
CA ASP A 44 -15.31 -4.92 -9.27
C ASP A 44 -15.55 -3.49 -8.77
N GLN A 45 -16.84 -3.14 -8.63
CA GLN A 45 -17.30 -1.85 -8.11
C GLN A 45 -17.93 -2.00 -6.72
N SER A 46 -17.66 -3.09 -6.01
CA SER A 46 -18.23 -3.38 -4.67
C SER A 46 -17.86 -2.31 -3.64
N TRP A 47 -16.73 -1.62 -3.81
CA TRP A 47 -16.29 -0.52 -2.97
C TRP A 47 -17.35 0.58 -2.79
N ARG A 48 -18.24 0.76 -3.78
CA ARG A 48 -19.30 1.79 -3.74
C ARG A 48 -20.31 1.52 -2.63
N LYS A 49 -20.53 0.23 -2.31
CA LYS A 49 -21.47 -0.24 -1.29
C LYS A 49 -20.81 -0.37 0.08
N MET A 50 -19.47 -0.33 0.15
CA MET A 50 -18.75 -0.46 1.40
C MET A 50 -18.83 0.84 2.23
N PRO A 51 -18.82 0.76 3.57
CA PRO A 51 -18.61 1.91 4.45
C PRO A 51 -17.37 2.69 4.04
N LYS A 52 -17.36 4.01 4.25
CA LYS A 52 -16.21 4.84 3.88
C LYS A 52 -14.94 4.44 4.64
N THR A 53 -15.10 4.05 5.90
CA THR A 53 -14.02 3.60 6.78
C THR A 53 -14.40 2.31 7.48
N MET A 54 -13.40 1.53 7.88
CA MET A 54 -13.59 0.31 8.67
C MET A 54 -14.14 0.67 10.05
N SER A 55 -15.21 -0.01 10.48
CA SER A 55 -15.82 0.25 11.79
C SER A 55 -14.95 -0.30 12.94
N THR A 56 -15.20 0.18 14.15
CA THR A 56 -14.49 -0.29 15.36
C THR A 56 -14.71 -1.79 15.56
N GLU A 57 -15.95 -2.27 15.37
CA GLU A 57 -16.30 -3.68 15.54
C GLU A 57 -15.49 -4.58 14.60
N VAL A 58 -15.30 -4.14 13.34
CA VAL A 58 -14.51 -4.90 12.36
C VAL A 58 -13.02 -4.87 12.72
N ARG A 59 -12.49 -3.73 13.21
CA ARG A 59 -11.11 -3.64 13.69
C ARG A 59 -10.87 -4.59 14.86
N SER A 60 -11.73 -4.56 15.86
CA SER A 60 -11.62 -5.42 17.05
C SER A 60 -11.77 -6.90 16.69
N ALA A 61 -12.68 -7.24 15.79
CA ALA A 61 -12.83 -8.60 15.31
C ALA A 61 -11.57 -9.09 14.55
N PHE A 62 -10.96 -8.22 13.73
CA PHE A 62 -9.70 -8.56 13.06
C PHE A 62 -8.56 -8.75 14.07
N ALA A 63 -8.43 -7.85 15.06
CA ALA A 63 -7.38 -7.96 16.08
C ALA A 63 -7.50 -9.27 16.87
N ALA A 64 -8.71 -9.65 17.29
CA ALA A 64 -8.98 -10.90 17.96
C ALA A 64 -8.63 -12.11 17.06
N ARG A 65 -9.07 -12.09 15.80
CA ARG A 65 -8.78 -13.19 14.85
C ARG A 65 -7.30 -13.32 14.52
N LEU A 66 -6.56 -12.20 14.44
CA LEU A 66 -5.11 -12.23 14.27
C LEU A 66 -4.42 -12.90 15.46
N ALA A 67 -4.85 -12.58 16.67
CA ALA A 67 -4.30 -13.19 17.89
C ALA A 67 -4.56 -14.70 17.95
N GLU A 68 -5.78 -15.15 17.62
CA GLU A 68 -6.15 -16.57 17.52
C GLU A 68 -5.28 -17.28 16.48
N TYR A 69 -5.23 -16.73 15.25
CA TYR A 69 -4.45 -17.29 14.15
C TYR A 69 -2.97 -17.44 14.50
N ALA A 70 -2.42 -16.41 15.13
CA ALA A 70 -1.03 -16.41 15.53
C ALA A 70 -0.73 -17.47 16.62
N ALA A 71 -1.63 -17.68 17.57
CA ALA A 71 -1.51 -18.73 18.57
C ALA A 71 -1.64 -20.12 17.93
N GLU A 72 -2.63 -20.33 17.05
CA GLU A 72 -2.87 -21.60 16.35
C GLU A 72 -1.70 -22.03 15.45
N THR A 73 -1.02 -21.03 14.82
CA THR A 73 0.06 -21.27 13.86
C THR A 73 1.46 -21.05 14.41
N GLU A 74 1.57 -20.71 15.69
CA GLU A 74 2.83 -20.33 16.35
C GLU A 74 3.58 -19.21 15.60
N LEU A 75 2.83 -18.27 15.02
CA LEU A 75 3.39 -17.16 14.26
C LEU A 75 4.28 -16.29 15.14
N LYS A 76 5.50 -15.99 14.69
CA LYS A 76 6.46 -15.16 15.45
C LYS A 76 6.53 -13.72 14.95
N ARG A 77 6.14 -13.50 13.70
CA ARG A 77 6.18 -12.19 13.04
C ARG A 77 5.03 -12.05 12.05
N ALA A 78 4.40 -10.90 12.02
CA ALA A 78 3.44 -10.53 11.00
C ALA A 78 3.68 -9.11 10.48
N VAL A 79 3.43 -8.90 9.21
CA VAL A 79 3.43 -7.58 8.57
C VAL A 79 1.97 -7.16 8.38
N ILE A 80 1.61 -6.01 8.90
CA ILE A 80 0.29 -5.40 8.73
C ILE A 80 0.47 -4.11 7.93
N VAL A 81 -0.13 -4.05 6.74
CA VAL A 81 -0.09 -2.86 5.89
C VAL A 81 -1.45 -2.18 5.91
N PHE A 82 -1.53 -1.01 6.51
CA PHE A 82 -2.71 -0.15 6.41
C PHE A 82 -2.80 0.42 5.00
N HIS A 83 -3.88 0.11 4.34
CA HIS A 83 -4.14 0.41 2.94
C HIS A 83 -5.60 0.86 2.77
N GLY A 84 -6.06 0.91 1.53
CA GLY A 84 -7.45 1.21 1.19
C GLY A 84 -7.52 1.84 -0.18
N GLY A 85 -8.32 2.87 -0.35
CA GLY A 85 -8.09 3.87 -1.37
C GLY A 85 -6.97 4.79 -0.89
N GLU A 86 -7.29 5.63 0.11
CA GLU A 86 -6.28 6.38 0.85
C GLU A 86 -6.52 6.15 2.36
N PRO A 87 -5.58 5.50 3.06
CA PRO A 87 -5.78 5.13 4.47
C PRO A 87 -5.97 6.33 5.39
N LEU A 88 -5.30 7.45 5.14
CA LEU A 88 -5.44 8.66 5.95
C LEU A 88 -6.82 9.32 5.87
N LEU A 89 -7.70 8.89 4.97
CA LEU A 89 -9.13 9.27 5.01
C LEU A 89 -9.87 8.66 6.21
N ALA A 90 -9.30 7.63 6.85
CA ALA A 90 -9.82 7.10 8.12
C ALA A 90 -9.42 7.96 9.33
N GLY A 91 -8.47 8.89 9.16
CA GLY A 91 -7.84 9.67 10.22
C GLY A 91 -6.63 8.94 10.84
N VAL A 92 -5.57 9.70 11.15
CA VAL A 92 -4.34 9.14 11.74
C VAL A 92 -4.60 8.54 13.12
N GLU A 93 -5.47 9.16 13.92
CA GLU A 93 -5.87 8.68 15.25
C GLU A 93 -6.52 7.28 15.17
N THR A 94 -7.33 7.05 14.14
CA THR A 94 -7.95 5.75 13.89
C THR A 94 -6.91 4.69 13.55
N ILE A 95 -5.92 5.02 12.72
CA ILE A 95 -4.84 4.12 12.32
C ILE A 95 -3.95 3.79 13.52
N VAL A 96 -3.54 4.79 14.29
CA VAL A 96 -2.73 4.61 15.50
C VAL A 96 -3.48 3.82 16.58
N GLY A 97 -4.76 4.15 16.78
CA GLY A 97 -5.63 3.40 17.70
C GLY A 97 -5.74 1.93 17.33
N PHE A 98 -5.93 1.64 16.04
CA PHE A 98 -5.98 0.26 15.54
C PHE A 98 -4.62 -0.46 15.67
N ALA A 99 -3.52 0.22 15.40
CA ALA A 99 -2.18 -0.32 15.62
C ALA A 99 -1.95 -0.74 17.08
N ASN A 100 -2.39 0.09 18.03
CA ASN A 100 -2.30 -0.20 19.46
C ASN A 100 -3.21 -1.38 19.86
N GLU A 101 -4.41 -1.45 19.31
CA GLU A 101 -5.35 -2.57 19.49
C GLU A 101 -4.76 -3.90 19.00
N LEU A 102 -4.14 -3.90 17.82
CA LEU A 102 -3.45 -5.07 17.28
C LEU A 102 -2.31 -5.53 18.21
N ARG A 103 -1.47 -4.62 18.66
CA ARG A 103 -0.37 -4.94 19.58
C ARG A 103 -0.89 -5.50 20.92
N ALA A 104 -1.96 -4.90 21.45
CA ALA A 104 -2.56 -5.37 22.69
C ALA A 104 -3.16 -6.78 22.54
N ALA A 105 -3.82 -7.07 21.40
CA ALA A 105 -4.43 -8.36 21.13
C ALA A 105 -3.41 -9.49 20.99
N VAL A 106 -2.29 -9.26 20.32
CA VAL A 106 -1.25 -10.29 20.12
C VAL A 106 -0.25 -10.37 21.29
N GLY A 107 -0.20 -9.34 22.13
CA GLY A 107 0.76 -9.25 23.24
C GLY A 107 2.22 -9.32 22.79
N ASN A 108 3.08 -9.86 23.63
CA ASN A 108 4.51 -9.98 23.36
C ASN A 108 4.90 -11.25 22.60
N ASN A 109 3.91 -12.04 22.16
CA ASN A 109 4.18 -13.34 21.54
C ASN A 109 4.57 -13.23 20.06
N ILE A 110 4.21 -12.09 19.43
CA ILE A 110 4.45 -11.84 18.02
C ILE A 110 5.05 -10.45 17.83
N PHE A 111 6.03 -10.37 16.93
CA PHE A 111 6.53 -9.09 16.46
C PHE A 111 5.63 -8.60 15.30
N LEU A 112 5.00 -7.42 15.46
CA LEU A 112 4.20 -6.78 14.43
C LEU A 112 5.01 -5.68 13.73
N ASP A 113 5.29 -5.89 12.44
CA ASP A 113 5.71 -4.82 11.56
C ASP A 113 4.47 -4.09 11.05
N LEU A 114 4.30 -2.85 11.46
CA LEU A 114 3.19 -2.02 11.02
C LEU A 114 3.64 -1.04 9.95
N ALA A 115 2.96 -1.03 8.84
CA ALA A 115 3.27 -0.17 7.70
C ALA A 115 2.00 0.47 7.13
N MET A 116 2.16 1.56 6.41
CA MET A 116 1.10 2.24 5.70
C MET A 116 1.56 2.61 4.29
N GLN A 117 0.71 2.35 3.29
CA GLN A 117 0.88 2.86 1.93
C GLN A 117 -0.04 4.04 1.71
N THR A 118 0.50 5.21 1.37
CA THR A 118 -0.27 6.45 1.19
C THR A 118 0.11 7.19 -0.08
N ASN A 119 -0.85 7.95 -0.62
CA ASN A 119 -0.57 8.92 -1.68
C ASN A 119 0.02 10.26 -1.17
N GLY A 120 0.18 10.41 0.13
CA GLY A 120 0.83 11.55 0.78
C GLY A 120 0.00 12.83 0.89
N LEU A 121 -1.16 12.94 0.22
CA LEU A 121 -1.92 14.21 0.19
C LEU A 121 -2.45 14.66 1.55
N LEU A 122 -2.63 13.73 2.47
CA LEU A 122 -3.12 14.00 3.83
C LEU A 122 -2.02 13.83 4.90
N LEU A 123 -0.79 13.59 4.47
CA LEU A 123 0.34 13.36 5.37
C LEU A 123 0.89 14.68 5.92
N SER A 124 0.20 15.22 6.92
CA SER A 124 0.62 16.43 7.65
C SER A 124 1.78 16.15 8.59
N GLN A 125 2.39 17.19 9.15
CA GLN A 125 3.42 17.05 10.17
C GLN A 125 2.89 16.31 11.41
N ASP A 126 1.72 16.70 11.92
CA ASP A 126 1.08 16.05 13.08
C ASP A 126 0.80 14.57 12.80
N ALA A 127 0.37 14.25 11.57
CA ALA A 127 0.14 12.85 11.19
C ALA A 127 1.45 12.04 11.17
N LEU A 128 2.54 12.62 10.68
CA LEU A 128 3.86 11.98 10.69
C LEU A 128 4.38 11.76 12.11
N GLU A 129 4.25 12.74 12.98
CA GLU A 129 4.65 12.63 14.39
C GLU A 129 3.87 11.52 15.10
N ALA A 130 2.56 11.42 14.86
CA ALA A 130 1.73 10.35 15.42
C ALA A 130 2.13 8.96 14.89
N LEU A 131 2.42 8.84 13.59
CA LEU A 131 2.87 7.59 12.98
C LEU A 131 4.27 7.19 13.47
N ASP A 132 5.19 8.14 13.63
CA ASP A 132 6.54 7.91 14.16
C ASP A 132 6.48 7.44 15.63
N ALA A 133 5.72 8.14 16.47
CA ALA A 133 5.49 7.74 17.85
C ALA A 133 4.88 6.33 17.96
N ALA A 134 4.02 5.97 17.00
CA ALA A 134 3.41 4.65 16.93
C ALA A 134 4.28 3.59 16.21
N ASN A 135 5.48 3.91 15.75
CA ASN A 135 6.33 3.02 14.94
C ASN A 135 5.56 2.38 13.77
N ILE A 136 4.90 3.18 12.96
CA ILE A 136 4.23 2.77 11.74
C ILE A 136 5.05 3.27 10.55
N SER A 137 5.63 2.35 9.80
CA SER A 137 6.42 2.69 8.61
C SER A 137 5.52 3.25 7.50
N VAL A 138 6.03 4.20 6.73
CA VAL A 138 5.28 4.87 5.66
C VAL A 138 5.96 4.70 4.33
N SER A 139 5.26 4.11 3.37
CA SER A 139 5.63 4.10 1.95
C SER A 139 4.78 5.13 1.19
N LEU A 140 5.44 5.92 0.36
CA LEU A 140 4.81 6.98 -0.42
C LEU A 140 4.62 6.55 -1.87
N SER A 141 3.45 6.81 -2.44
CA SER A 141 3.20 6.57 -3.86
C SER A 141 3.55 7.80 -4.70
N LEU A 142 4.49 7.65 -5.62
CA LEU A 142 4.95 8.70 -6.54
C LEU A 142 5.45 8.05 -7.83
N ASP A 143 4.92 8.45 -8.99
CA ASP A 143 5.21 7.78 -10.27
C ASP A 143 6.28 8.51 -11.09
N GLY A 144 7.16 9.27 -10.44
CA GLY A 144 8.25 9.97 -11.11
C GLY A 144 8.15 11.48 -11.06
N GLY A 145 8.77 12.16 -12.02
CA GLY A 145 8.70 13.62 -12.17
C GLY A 145 7.27 14.11 -12.39
N ARG A 146 7.10 15.45 -12.39
CA ARG A 146 5.76 16.06 -12.48
C ARG A 146 4.94 15.52 -13.64
N GLU A 147 5.52 15.44 -14.82
CA GLU A 147 4.80 15.02 -16.02
C GLU A 147 4.36 13.56 -15.90
N ALA A 148 5.25 12.66 -15.53
CA ALA A 148 4.96 11.24 -15.31
C ALA A 148 3.89 11.05 -14.22
N ASN A 149 4.05 11.72 -13.07
CA ASN A 149 3.07 11.63 -11.98
C ASN A 149 1.69 12.14 -12.38
N ASP A 150 1.62 13.30 -13.04
CA ASP A 150 0.34 13.97 -13.34
C ASP A 150 -0.38 13.35 -14.54
N ARG A 151 0.28 12.48 -15.31
CA ARG A 151 -0.35 11.67 -16.34
C ARG A 151 -1.42 10.74 -15.76
N HIS A 152 -1.17 10.22 -14.57
CA HIS A 152 -2.02 9.20 -13.93
C HIS A 152 -2.57 9.62 -12.57
N ARG A 153 -1.76 10.27 -11.72
CA ARG A 153 -2.06 10.52 -10.31
C ARG A 153 -2.69 11.89 -10.07
N VAL A 154 -3.88 12.06 -10.58
CA VAL A 154 -4.63 13.31 -10.46
C VAL A 154 -5.88 13.14 -9.60
N SER A 155 -6.44 14.24 -9.13
CA SER A 155 -7.74 14.21 -8.45
C SER A 155 -8.88 14.00 -9.47
N ARG A 156 -10.09 13.67 -9.01
CA ARG A 156 -11.30 13.56 -9.85
C ARG A 156 -11.62 14.81 -10.68
N LYS A 157 -11.01 15.95 -10.34
CA LYS A 157 -11.12 17.21 -11.08
C LYS A 157 -9.92 17.48 -11.99
N GLY A 158 -9.08 16.48 -12.22
CA GLY A 158 -7.85 16.58 -13.03
C GLY A 158 -6.76 17.45 -12.41
N ARG A 159 -6.81 17.75 -11.10
CA ARG A 159 -5.77 18.55 -10.46
C ARG A 159 -4.58 17.71 -10.13
N SER A 160 -3.38 18.24 -10.41
CA SER A 160 -2.10 17.64 -10.06
C SER A 160 -2.01 17.29 -8.58
N SER A 161 -1.42 16.13 -8.28
CA SER A 161 -1.05 15.73 -6.93
C SER A 161 0.41 16.07 -6.61
N TYR A 162 1.25 16.28 -7.62
CA TYR A 162 2.71 16.28 -7.54
C TYR A 162 3.28 17.17 -6.42
N ASN A 163 2.92 18.45 -6.39
CA ASN A 163 3.49 19.36 -5.36
C ASN A 163 3.21 18.87 -3.94
N ARG A 164 1.98 18.42 -3.68
CA ARG A 164 1.59 17.94 -2.34
C ARG A 164 2.31 16.64 -1.98
N VAL A 165 2.51 15.76 -2.95
CA VAL A 165 3.28 14.52 -2.74
C VAL A 165 4.75 14.85 -2.47
N MET A 166 5.35 15.81 -3.19
CA MET A 166 6.72 16.26 -2.95
C MET A 166 6.88 16.93 -1.57
N GLU A 167 5.92 17.72 -1.13
CA GLU A 167 5.92 18.25 0.23
C GLU A 167 5.84 17.14 1.28
N ALA A 168 5.02 16.12 1.05
CA ALA A 168 4.95 14.95 1.92
C ALA A 168 6.28 14.17 1.93
N TYR A 169 6.93 14.03 0.78
CA TYR A 169 8.24 13.43 0.66
C TYR A 169 9.29 14.18 1.50
N GLN A 170 9.35 15.51 1.37
CA GLN A 170 10.27 16.35 2.15
C GLN A 170 10.05 16.21 3.66
N ARG A 171 8.78 16.14 4.10
CA ARG A 171 8.47 15.87 5.51
C ARG A 171 8.91 14.48 5.94
N LEU A 172 8.69 13.45 5.12
CA LEU A 172 9.13 12.07 5.42
C LEU A 172 10.64 11.95 5.56
N GLN A 173 11.43 12.72 4.82
CA GLN A 173 12.88 12.74 4.97
C GLN A 173 13.34 13.21 6.37
N GLN A 174 12.51 13.96 7.09
CA GLN A 174 12.76 14.36 8.49
C GLN A 174 12.41 13.25 9.49
N HIS A 175 11.76 12.15 9.02
CA HIS A 175 11.38 10.99 9.82
C HIS A 175 12.00 9.68 9.27
N PRO A 176 13.35 9.60 9.18
CA PRO A 176 14.03 8.49 8.50
C PRO A 176 13.74 7.12 9.15
N LYS A 177 13.34 7.11 10.42
CA LYS A 177 13.01 5.89 11.15
C LYS A 177 11.78 5.18 10.59
N ILE A 178 10.81 5.94 10.12
CA ILE A 178 9.54 5.39 9.59
C ILE A 178 9.42 5.54 8.07
N PHE A 179 10.28 6.29 7.41
CA PHE A 179 10.26 6.41 5.95
C PHE A 179 10.72 5.10 5.30
N ALA A 180 9.79 4.26 4.87
CA ALA A 180 10.07 2.96 4.28
C ALA A 180 10.53 3.06 2.82
N GLY A 181 10.08 4.06 2.08
CA GLY A 181 10.46 4.25 0.68
C GLY A 181 9.33 4.79 -0.21
N VAL A 182 9.56 4.69 -1.49
CA VAL A 182 8.63 5.10 -2.54
C VAL A 182 8.20 3.90 -3.36
N ILE A 183 6.93 3.87 -3.74
CA ILE A 183 6.38 2.91 -4.70
C ILE A 183 5.94 3.70 -5.93
N SER A 184 6.42 3.27 -7.10
CA SER A 184 6.11 3.85 -8.41
C SER A 184 5.47 2.81 -9.31
N VAL A 185 4.37 3.16 -9.97
CA VAL A 185 3.81 2.34 -11.04
C VAL A 185 4.48 2.73 -12.34
N ILE A 186 5.01 1.74 -13.06
CA ILE A 186 5.68 1.96 -14.35
C ILE A 186 4.67 2.45 -15.38
N ASP A 187 4.96 3.62 -15.98
CA ASP A 187 4.30 4.09 -17.19
C ASP A 187 5.21 3.77 -18.38
N PRO A 188 4.80 2.86 -19.30
CA PRO A 188 5.62 2.50 -20.45
C PRO A 188 5.80 3.64 -21.47
N GLU A 189 5.13 4.77 -21.31
CA GLU A 189 5.33 5.98 -22.12
C GLU A 189 6.47 6.86 -21.58
N VAL A 190 7.03 6.55 -20.41
CA VAL A 190 8.18 7.25 -19.83
C VAL A 190 9.42 6.41 -20.04
N ALA A 191 10.51 7.03 -20.52
CA ALA A 191 11.78 6.34 -20.72
C ALA A 191 12.34 5.86 -19.38
N PRO A 192 12.83 4.61 -19.26
CA PRO A 192 13.42 4.08 -18.03
C PRO A 192 14.53 4.97 -17.47
N ASP A 193 15.43 5.43 -18.33
CA ASP A 193 16.56 6.30 -17.92
C ASP A 193 16.08 7.61 -17.29
N GLU A 194 15.02 8.21 -17.81
CA GLU A 194 14.42 9.42 -17.22
C GLU A 194 13.86 9.14 -15.83
N GLN A 195 13.13 8.02 -15.72
CA GLN A 195 12.53 7.60 -14.46
C GLN A 195 13.60 7.28 -13.40
N PHE A 196 14.63 6.54 -13.78
CA PHE A 196 15.74 6.22 -12.88
C PHE A 196 16.52 7.49 -12.48
N ALA A 197 16.82 8.40 -13.42
CA ALA A 197 17.51 9.65 -13.11
C ALA A 197 16.71 10.52 -12.12
N PHE A 198 15.38 10.56 -12.25
CA PHE A 198 14.53 11.27 -11.31
C PHE A 198 14.62 10.68 -9.90
N PHE A 199 14.49 9.36 -9.74
CA PHE A 199 14.54 8.73 -8.43
C PHE A 199 15.94 8.66 -7.83
N ASP A 200 16.98 8.57 -8.65
CA ASP A 200 18.38 8.68 -8.21
C ASP A 200 18.63 10.05 -7.58
N ALA A 201 18.21 11.13 -8.26
CA ALA A 201 18.29 12.47 -7.72
C ALA A 201 17.43 12.70 -6.48
N LEU A 202 16.27 12.05 -6.39
CA LEU A 202 15.37 12.11 -5.23
C LEU A 202 15.95 11.36 -4.02
N ASN A 203 16.67 10.26 -4.28
CA ASN A 203 17.35 9.42 -3.29
C ASN A 203 16.42 8.90 -2.16
N PRO A 204 15.33 8.20 -2.45
CA PRO A 204 14.49 7.59 -1.43
C PRO A 204 15.24 6.43 -0.73
N PRO A 205 14.91 6.10 0.54
CA PRO A 205 15.57 4.98 1.25
C PRO A 205 15.35 3.62 0.59
N LYS A 206 14.25 3.48 -0.14
CA LYS A 206 13.90 2.31 -0.97
C LYS A 206 13.00 2.77 -2.11
N LEU A 207 13.14 2.12 -3.26
CA LEU A 207 12.27 2.30 -4.42
C LEU A 207 11.77 0.94 -4.88
N ASP A 208 10.44 0.80 -4.99
CA ASP A 208 9.79 -0.37 -5.57
C ASP A 208 9.05 0.06 -6.85
N PHE A 209 9.33 -0.60 -7.96
CA PHE A 209 8.58 -0.45 -9.19
C PHE A 209 7.50 -1.53 -9.32
N LEU A 210 6.29 -1.11 -9.65
CA LEU A 210 5.16 -1.99 -9.91
C LEU A 210 4.78 -1.91 -11.38
N LEU A 211 4.51 -3.05 -11.99
CA LEU A 211 3.80 -3.07 -13.26
C LEU A 211 2.34 -2.61 -13.07
N PRO A 212 1.73 -1.95 -14.06
CA PRO A 212 0.31 -1.68 -14.03
C PRO A 212 -0.49 -2.96 -13.83
N ASP A 213 -1.49 -2.92 -12.93
CA ASP A 213 -2.35 -4.08 -12.70
C ASP A 213 -3.12 -4.45 -13.96
N ALA A 214 -3.04 -5.71 -14.34
CA ALA A 214 -3.59 -6.22 -15.59
C ALA A 214 -4.06 -7.67 -15.45
N HIS A 215 -5.00 -8.07 -16.32
CA HIS A 215 -5.47 -9.45 -16.40
C HIS A 215 -5.95 -9.74 -17.84
N HIS A 216 -6.36 -10.99 -18.12
CA HIS A 216 -6.71 -11.44 -19.47
C HIS A 216 -7.84 -10.64 -20.16
N LEU A 217 -8.77 -10.05 -19.40
CA LEU A 217 -9.83 -9.17 -19.94
C LEU A 217 -9.41 -7.68 -20.01
N ARG A 218 -8.35 -7.31 -19.33
CA ARG A 218 -7.76 -5.98 -19.31
C ARG A 218 -6.25 -6.12 -19.38
N PRO A 219 -5.69 -6.34 -20.57
CA PRO A 219 -4.24 -6.47 -20.75
C PRO A 219 -3.54 -5.16 -20.36
N PRO A 220 -2.24 -5.21 -20.05
CA PRO A 220 -1.47 -4.02 -19.73
C PRO A 220 -1.47 -3.04 -20.91
N PRO A 221 -1.38 -1.74 -20.64
CA PRO A 221 -1.29 -0.72 -21.68
C PRO A 221 -0.19 -1.06 -22.71
N GLY A 222 -0.48 -0.91 -23.99
CA GLY A 222 0.51 -1.12 -25.04
C GLY A 222 0.81 -2.57 -25.44
N ARG A 223 0.17 -3.59 -24.84
CA ARG A 223 0.47 -4.99 -25.15
C ARG A 223 0.22 -5.38 -26.62
N GLN A 224 -0.75 -4.78 -27.29
CA GLN A 224 -1.08 -5.15 -28.67
C GLN A 224 -0.15 -4.50 -29.70
N ASP A 225 0.28 -3.24 -29.45
CA ASP A 225 1.09 -2.46 -30.41
C ASP A 225 2.53 -2.19 -29.92
N ARG A 226 2.80 -2.39 -28.61
CA ARG A 226 4.03 -1.98 -27.93
C ARG A 226 4.55 -3.06 -26.98
N ALA A 227 4.51 -4.33 -27.38
CA ALA A 227 4.96 -5.45 -26.58
C ALA A 227 6.41 -5.29 -26.05
N ASN A 228 7.20 -4.43 -26.70
CA ASN A 228 8.60 -4.19 -26.38
C ASN A 228 8.83 -3.03 -25.39
N LEU A 229 7.83 -2.20 -25.07
CA LEU A 229 8.03 -1.06 -24.16
C LEU A 229 8.49 -1.48 -22.76
N TYR A 230 7.99 -2.63 -22.27
CA TYR A 230 8.43 -3.15 -20.98
C TYR A 230 9.77 -3.90 -21.03
N GLN A 231 10.35 -4.14 -22.22
CA GLN A 231 11.68 -4.76 -22.34
C GLN A 231 12.82 -3.78 -22.04
N GLU A 232 12.54 -2.49 -22.12
CA GLU A 232 13.49 -1.45 -21.77
C GLU A 232 13.52 -1.20 -20.26
N TRP A 233 12.47 -1.62 -19.55
CA TRP A 233 12.32 -1.61 -18.10
C TRP A 233 12.86 -2.88 -17.45
#